data_7b72c3cca9ca6f8d5ccb16696b78f4d9
#
_entry.id   7b72c3cca9ca6f8d5ccb16696b78f4d9
#
_cell.length_a   1.000
_cell.length_b   1.000
_cell.length_c   1.000
_cell.angle_alpha   90.00
_cell.angle_beta   90.00
_cell.angle_gamma   90.00
#
_symmetry.space_group_name_H-M   'P 1'
#
loop_
_entity.id
_entity.type
_entity.pdbx_description
1 polymer ?
#
loop_
_entity_poly.entity_id
_entity_poly.type
_entity_poly.pdbx_seq_one_letter_code
_entity_poly.pdbx_strand_id
1 'polypeptide(L)'
;YILKAKEAFNDPNDPNFIKMKNVNAFFYFKDDTVLEVFSEKGIYNNKTLDMNFSKNVKAAYEGSTLTSQKAEYSNSNNFLQISENVKVDDIRGNFTAEKLYFDISKQTLNIASSKKGKINANINIK
;
A
#
# COMPACT_ATOMS: atom_id res chain seq x y z
N TYR A 1 -5.53 -11.69 -2.40
CA TYR A 1 -4.68 -10.83 -3.22
C TYR A 1 -3.80 -11.65 -4.16
N ILE A 2 -3.23 -10.98 -5.14
CA ILE A 2 -2.22 -11.55 -6.03
C ILE A 2 -0.96 -10.72 -5.92
N LEU A 3 0.18 -11.38 -5.80
CA LEU A 3 1.48 -10.74 -5.69
C LEU A 3 2.36 -11.21 -6.85
N LYS A 4 2.94 -10.25 -7.58
CA LYS A 4 3.85 -10.52 -8.69
C LYS A 4 5.14 -9.74 -8.51
N ALA A 5 6.25 -10.30 -8.95
CA ALA A 5 7.54 -9.62 -8.95
C ALA A 5 8.36 -10.03 -10.15
N LYS A 6 9.21 -9.14 -10.64
CA LYS A 6 10.15 -9.49 -11.72
C LYS A 6 11.27 -10.39 -11.22
N GLU A 7 11.70 -10.16 -9.98
CA GLU A 7 12.73 -10.98 -9.36
C GLU A 7 12.33 -11.26 -7.92
N ALA A 8 12.57 -12.47 -7.48
CA ALA A 8 12.31 -12.87 -6.11
C ALA A 8 13.39 -13.85 -5.66
N PHE A 9 13.89 -13.67 -4.45
CA PHE A 9 14.90 -14.55 -3.89
C PHE A 9 14.78 -14.59 -2.37
N ASN A 10 15.14 -15.73 -1.80
CA ASN A 10 15.07 -15.91 -0.36
C ASN A 10 16.17 -15.13 0.33
N ASP A 11 15.86 -14.58 1.51
CA ASP A 11 16.88 -13.99 2.36
C ASP A 11 17.74 -15.13 2.92
N PRO A 12 19.06 -15.09 2.72
CA PRO A 12 19.93 -16.16 3.23
C PRO A 12 19.96 -16.25 4.75
N ASN A 13 19.60 -15.17 5.45
CA ASN A 13 19.58 -15.15 6.91
C ASN A 13 18.25 -15.57 7.50
N ASP A 14 17.17 -15.50 6.74
CA ASP A 14 15.84 -15.88 7.22
C ASP A 14 15.01 -16.41 6.04
N PRO A 15 14.80 -17.73 5.99
CA PRO A 15 14.06 -18.34 4.87
C PRO A 15 12.59 -17.96 4.80
N ASN A 16 12.04 -17.35 5.85
CA ASN A 16 10.65 -16.87 5.82
C ASN A 16 10.50 -15.58 5.02
N PHE A 17 11.59 -14.86 4.78
CA PHE A 17 11.53 -13.62 4.02
C PHE A 17 11.94 -13.83 2.57
N ILE A 18 11.13 -13.30 1.67
CA ILE A 18 11.40 -13.28 0.25
C ILE A 18 11.58 -11.83 -0.17
N LYS A 19 12.77 -11.53 -0.68
CA LYS A 19 13.07 -10.20 -1.22
C LYS A 19 12.68 -10.16 -2.68
N MET A 20 12.06 -9.05 -3.09
CA MET A 20 11.51 -8.93 -4.42
C MET A 20 11.91 -7.60 -5.04
N LYS A 21 12.00 -7.59 -6.37
CA LYS A 21 12.24 -6.38 -7.16
C LYS A 21 11.11 -6.20 -8.15
N ASN A 22 10.70 -4.95 -8.32
CA ASN A 22 9.61 -4.56 -9.23
C ASN A 22 8.35 -5.37 -8.93
N VAL A 23 7.73 -5.02 -7.82
CA VAL A 23 6.63 -5.76 -7.22
C VAL A 23 5.31 -5.12 -7.59
N ASN A 24 4.33 -5.95 -7.92
CA ASN A 24 2.93 -5.53 -8.03
C ASN A 24 2.09 -6.41 -7.13
N ALA A 25 1.28 -5.78 -6.29
CA ALA A 25 0.29 -6.47 -5.48
C ALA A 25 -1.10 -5.98 -5.87
N PHE A 26 -2.03 -6.91 -6.01
CA PHE A 26 -3.40 -6.61 -6.41
C PHE A 26 -4.33 -7.10 -5.31
N PHE A 27 -5.09 -6.19 -4.73
CA PHE A 27 -6.09 -6.50 -3.72
C PHE A 27 -7.47 -6.37 -4.36
N TYR A 28 -8.21 -7.48 -4.37
CA TYR A 28 -9.51 -7.56 -5.02
C TYR A 28 -10.63 -7.41 -4.01
N PHE A 29 -11.58 -6.55 -4.32
CA PHE A 29 -12.72 -6.30 -3.46
C PHE A 29 -13.97 -6.99 -3.99
N LYS A 30 -14.99 -7.06 -3.13
CA LYS A 30 -16.24 -7.76 -3.47
C LYS A 30 -17.03 -7.12 -4.60
N ASP A 31 -16.81 -5.84 -4.84
CA ASP A 31 -17.50 -5.09 -5.91
C ASP A 31 -16.69 -5.07 -7.21
N ASP A 32 -15.75 -5.99 -7.36
CA ASP A 32 -14.88 -6.14 -8.53
C ASP A 32 -13.88 -5.00 -8.74
N THR A 33 -13.76 -4.09 -7.79
CA THR A 33 -12.72 -3.09 -7.84
C THR A 33 -11.39 -3.66 -7.36
N VAL A 34 -10.30 -3.05 -7.78
CA VAL A 34 -8.95 -3.53 -7.50
C VAL A 34 -8.09 -2.38 -6.99
N LEU A 35 -7.40 -2.62 -5.89
CA LEU A 35 -6.32 -1.75 -5.44
C LEU A 35 -5.01 -2.35 -5.91
N GLU A 36 -4.26 -1.62 -6.70
CA GLU A 36 -2.94 -2.05 -7.17
C GLU A 36 -1.86 -1.27 -6.45
N VAL A 37 -0.85 -1.97 -5.95
CA VAL A 37 0.30 -1.36 -5.30
C VAL A 37 1.56 -1.82 -6.03
N PHE A 38 2.35 -0.86 -6.49
CA PHE A 38 3.64 -1.12 -7.13
C PHE A 38 4.76 -0.53 -6.29
N SER A 39 5.91 -1.20 -6.27
CA SER A 39 7.14 -0.63 -5.72
C SER A 39 8.36 -1.25 -6.40
N GLU A 40 9.50 -0.57 -6.28
CA GLU A 40 10.75 -1.10 -6.82
C GLU A 40 11.31 -2.22 -5.97
N LYS A 41 11.07 -2.17 -4.66
CA LYS A 41 11.52 -3.21 -3.72
C LYS A 41 10.37 -3.68 -2.86
N GLY A 42 10.40 -4.94 -2.52
CA GLY A 42 9.43 -5.53 -1.62
C GLY A 42 10.03 -6.64 -0.79
N ILE A 43 9.42 -6.88 0.36
CA ILE A 43 9.76 -8.02 1.21
C ILE A 43 8.45 -8.69 1.58
N TYR A 44 8.38 -9.98 1.33
CA TYR A 44 7.23 -10.80 1.65
C TYR A 44 7.59 -11.75 2.78
N ASN A 45 6.78 -11.77 3.84
CA ASN A 45 6.94 -12.73 4.91
C ASN A 45 6.07 -13.95 4.61
N ASN A 46 6.72 -15.04 4.25
CA ASN A 46 6.03 -16.26 3.84
C ASN A 46 5.27 -16.93 4.99
N LYS A 47 5.61 -16.59 6.22
CA LYS A 47 4.94 -17.16 7.39
C LYS A 47 3.69 -16.37 7.79
N THR A 48 3.80 -15.04 7.85
CA THR A 48 2.70 -14.17 8.26
C THR A 48 1.87 -13.66 7.08
N LEU A 49 2.42 -13.73 5.88
CA LEU A 49 1.86 -13.19 4.65
C LEU A 49 1.83 -11.65 4.64
N ASP A 50 2.61 -11.03 5.50
CA ASP A 50 2.78 -9.57 5.51
C ASP A 50 3.70 -9.14 4.38
N MET A 51 3.54 -7.91 3.93
CA MET A 51 4.36 -7.34 2.85
C MET A 51 4.86 -5.96 3.21
N ASN A 52 6.11 -5.69 2.86
CA ASN A 52 6.68 -4.35 2.93
C ASN A 52 7.05 -3.92 1.52
N PHE A 53 6.59 -2.73 1.14
CA PHE A 53 6.91 -2.11 -0.14
C PHE A 53 7.77 -0.89 0.11
N SER A 54 8.82 -0.72 -0.66
CA SER A 54 9.70 0.43 -0.52
C SER A 54 10.24 0.86 -1.87
N LYS A 55 10.65 2.13 -1.93
CA LYS A 55 11.19 2.77 -3.12
C LYS A 55 10.16 2.98 -4.22
N ASN A 56 9.78 4.21 -4.41
CA ASN A 56 8.84 4.63 -5.45
C ASN A 56 7.57 3.78 -5.44
N VAL A 57 6.91 3.81 -4.30
CA VAL A 57 5.63 3.12 -4.15
C VAL A 57 4.56 3.91 -4.89
N LYS A 58 3.75 3.20 -5.67
CA LYS A 58 2.58 3.77 -6.35
C LYS A 58 1.39 2.89 -6.07
N ALA A 59 0.27 3.51 -5.76
CA ALA A 59 -0.98 2.78 -5.60
C ALA A 59 -2.06 3.42 -6.45
N ALA A 60 -2.93 2.59 -6.99
CA ALA A 60 -4.02 3.03 -7.84
C ALA A 60 -5.32 2.34 -7.45
N TYR A 61 -6.38 3.13 -7.35
CA TYR A 61 -7.71 2.64 -7.04
C TYR A 61 -8.75 3.54 -7.69
N GLU A 62 -9.52 2.99 -8.61
CA GLU A 62 -10.64 3.67 -9.28
C GLU A 62 -10.34 5.11 -9.73
N GLY A 63 -9.26 5.29 -10.48
CA GLY A 63 -8.92 6.59 -11.02
C GLY A 63 -8.15 7.50 -10.08
N SER A 64 -8.03 7.14 -8.83
CA SER A 64 -7.17 7.84 -7.88
C SER A 64 -5.80 7.16 -7.84
N THR A 65 -4.76 7.96 -7.74
CA THR A 65 -3.39 7.44 -7.63
C THR A 65 -2.69 8.09 -6.45
N LEU A 66 -1.75 7.37 -5.87
CA LEU A 66 -0.90 7.95 -4.86
C LEU A 66 0.53 7.47 -5.05
N THR A 67 1.47 8.26 -4.55
CA THR A 67 2.88 7.89 -4.51
C THR A 67 3.41 8.08 -3.10
N SER A 68 4.37 7.26 -2.74
CA SER A 68 5.05 7.35 -1.44
C SER A 68 6.38 6.63 -1.52
N GLN A 69 7.09 6.57 -0.42
CA GLN A 69 8.34 5.81 -0.36
C GLN A 69 8.21 4.50 0.40
N LYS A 70 7.10 4.33 1.11
CA LYS A 70 6.92 3.12 1.93
C LYS A 70 5.45 2.75 2.04
N ALA A 71 5.20 1.44 2.00
CA ALA A 71 3.89 0.89 2.32
C ALA A 71 4.06 -0.44 3.04
N GLU A 72 3.19 -0.72 4.00
CA GLU A 72 3.23 -1.93 4.79
C GLU A 72 1.84 -2.55 4.83
N TYR A 73 1.76 -3.81 4.43
CA TYR A 73 0.52 -4.58 4.48
C TYR A 73 0.58 -5.60 5.60
N SER A 74 -0.41 -5.56 6.49
CA SER A 74 -0.60 -6.57 7.53
C SER A 74 -1.71 -7.51 7.12
N ASN A 75 -1.37 -8.76 6.89
CA ASN A 75 -2.35 -9.75 6.45
C ASN A 75 -3.36 -10.10 7.55
N SER A 76 -2.88 -10.21 8.78
CA SER A 76 -3.77 -10.57 9.91
C SER A 76 -4.81 -9.49 10.19
N ASN A 77 -4.46 -8.22 9.97
CA ASN A 77 -5.36 -7.09 10.19
C ASN A 77 -6.06 -6.62 8.94
N ASN A 78 -5.68 -7.16 7.79
CA ASN A 78 -6.20 -6.78 6.47
C ASN A 78 -6.12 -5.28 6.25
N PHE A 79 -4.94 -4.73 6.41
CA PHE A 79 -4.70 -3.32 6.59
C PHE A 79 -3.42 -2.90 5.86
N LEU A 80 -3.50 -1.80 5.13
CA LEU A 80 -2.36 -1.24 4.41
C LEU A 80 -2.04 0.15 4.95
N GLN A 81 -0.81 0.35 5.41
CA GLN A 81 -0.32 1.65 5.84
C GLN A 81 0.65 2.18 4.80
N ILE A 82 0.41 3.41 4.35
CA ILE A 82 1.24 4.09 3.36
C ILE A 82 1.85 5.31 4.04
N SER A 83 3.16 5.49 3.89
CA SER A 83 3.88 6.53 4.60
C SER A 83 5.08 7.04 3.79
N GLU A 84 5.70 8.11 4.27
CA GLU A 84 6.88 8.76 3.70
C GLU A 84 6.60 9.44 2.35
N ASN A 85 6.42 10.73 2.41
CA ASN A 85 6.16 11.57 1.24
C ASN A 85 4.92 11.14 0.47
N VAL A 86 3.82 10.99 1.17
CA VAL A 86 2.57 10.57 0.53
C VAL A 86 1.97 11.72 -0.26
N LYS A 87 1.73 11.49 -1.54
CA LYS A 87 1.04 12.43 -2.43
C LYS A 87 -0.11 11.71 -3.08
N VAL A 88 -1.28 12.30 -2.98
CA VAL A 88 -2.51 11.72 -3.54
C VAL A 88 -3.02 12.60 -4.67
N ASP A 89 -3.33 11.97 -5.80
CA ASP A 89 -3.93 12.61 -6.96
C ASP A 89 -5.29 11.97 -7.19
N ASP A 90 -6.32 12.74 -6.88
CA ASP A 90 -7.70 12.28 -6.94
C ASP A 90 -8.51 13.26 -7.79
N ILE A 91 -9.63 12.81 -8.33
CA ILE A 91 -10.52 13.65 -9.12
C ILE A 91 -10.97 14.90 -8.35
N ARG A 92 -11.02 14.83 -7.03
CA ARG A 92 -11.42 15.92 -6.15
C ARG A 92 -10.28 16.89 -5.84
N GLY A 93 -9.05 16.58 -6.23
CA GLY A 93 -7.90 17.42 -6.02
C GLY A 93 -6.67 16.63 -5.60
N ASN A 94 -5.58 17.35 -5.43
CA ASN A 94 -4.31 16.78 -5.03
C ASN A 94 -4.01 17.19 -3.60
N PHE A 95 -3.50 16.25 -2.80
CA PHE A 95 -3.10 16.59 -1.43
C PHE A 95 -1.92 15.72 -0.99
N THR A 96 -1.29 16.13 0.10
CA THR A 96 -0.19 15.39 0.72
C THR A 96 -0.61 14.96 2.12
N ALA A 97 -0.01 13.89 2.59
CA ALA A 97 -0.26 13.38 3.92
C ALA A 97 1.01 12.79 4.52
N GLU A 98 1.07 12.67 5.82
CA GLU A 98 2.14 11.92 6.47
C GLU A 98 1.91 10.42 6.31
N LYS A 99 0.69 10.01 6.55
CA LYS A 99 0.30 8.60 6.49
C LYS A 99 -1.11 8.44 5.97
N LEU A 100 -1.32 7.35 5.27
CA LEU A 100 -2.64 6.87 4.89
C LEU A 100 -2.83 5.47 5.45
N TYR A 101 -4.01 5.20 5.94
CA TYR A 101 -4.39 3.89 6.45
C TYR A 101 -5.56 3.36 5.64
N PHE A 102 -5.33 2.28 4.94
CA PHE A 102 -6.35 1.66 4.11
C PHE A 102 -6.83 0.38 4.79
N ASP A 103 -8.07 0.39 5.24
CA ASP A 103 -8.72 -0.81 5.77
C ASP A 103 -9.32 -1.57 4.60
N ILE A 104 -8.70 -2.67 4.22
CA ILE A 104 -9.09 -3.42 3.03
C ILE A 104 -10.44 -4.10 3.24
N SER A 105 -10.69 -4.59 4.45
CA SER A 105 -11.97 -5.24 4.75
C SER A 105 -13.15 -4.31 4.63
N LYS A 106 -13.00 -3.08 5.10
CA LYS A 106 -14.06 -2.07 5.12
C LYS A 106 -14.04 -1.16 3.90
N GLN A 107 -13.01 -1.24 3.07
CA GLN A 107 -12.77 -0.35 1.94
C GLN A 107 -12.85 1.13 2.36
N THR A 108 -12.19 1.46 3.46
CA THR A 108 -12.13 2.83 3.96
C THR A 108 -10.69 3.32 3.99
N LEU A 109 -10.53 4.60 3.70
CA LEU A 109 -9.24 5.28 3.72
C LEU A 109 -9.25 6.32 4.81
N ASN A 110 -8.26 6.26 5.68
CA ASN A 110 -8.08 7.18 6.79
C ASN A 110 -6.82 8.00 6.53
N ILE A 111 -6.95 9.31 6.50
CA ILE A 111 -5.86 10.20 6.17
C ILE A 111 -5.36 10.88 7.44
N ALA A 112 -4.09 10.70 7.74
CA ALA A 112 -3.42 11.46 8.78
C ALA A 112 -2.57 12.52 8.11
N SER A 113 -2.94 13.76 8.30
CA SER A 113 -2.22 14.88 7.72
C SER A 113 -1.03 15.25 8.58
N SER A 114 -0.07 15.86 7.92
CA SER A 114 1.17 16.20 8.56
C SER A 114 1.09 17.52 9.34
N LYS A 115 2.11 18.15 9.32
CA LYS A 115 2.65 19.28 10.02
C LYS A 115 1.77 20.50 10.21
N LYS A 116 0.97 20.87 9.24
CA LYS A 116 0.36 22.21 9.23
C LYS A 116 -1.08 22.27 9.65
N GLY A 117 -1.61 21.27 10.00
CA GLY A 117 -2.99 21.19 10.34
C GLY A 117 -3.31 19.75 10.30
N LYS A 118 -4.02 19.30 11.22
CA LYS A 118 -4.34 17.90 11.28
C LYS A 118 -5.64 17.70 10.59
N ILE A 119 -5.56 17.12 9.44
CA ILE A 119 -6.76 16.66 8.77
C ILE A 119 -6.82 15.16 8.99
N ASN A 120 -7.79 14.74 9.78
CA ASN A 120 -8.12 13.35 9.89
C ASN A 120 -9.46 13.18 9.21
N ALA A 121 -9.47 12.42 8.15
CA ALA A 121 -10.68 12.19 7.39
C ALA A 121 -10.83 10.72 7.09
N ASN A 122 -12.03 10.23 7.24
CA ASN A 122 -12.39 8.90 6.78
C ASN A 122 -13.11 9.05 5.46
N ILE A 123 -12.57 8.41 4.44
CA ILE A 123 -13.15 8.44 3.12
C ILE A 123 -13.61 7.03 2.77
N ASN A 124 -14.88 6.92 2.45
CA ASN A 124 -15.39 5.68 1.91
C ASN A 124 -15.10 5.68 0.42
N ILE A 125 -14.26 4.76 -0.02
CA ILE A 125 -13.76 4.72 -1.38
C ILE A 125 -14.53 3.76 -2.27
N LYS A 126 -15.59 3.25 -1.76
CA LYS A 126 -16.44 2.39 -2.52
C LYS A 126 -17.44 3.17 -3.37
#